data_ccba6fb46104410d06ab46975573be9d
#
_entry.id   ccba6fb46104410d06ab46975573be9d
#
_cell.length_a   1.000
_cell.length_b   1.000
_cell.length_c   1.000
_cell.angle_alpha   90.00
_cell.angle_beta   90.00
_cell.angle_gamma   90.00
#
_symmetry.space_group_name_H-M   'P 1'
#
loop_
_entity.id
_entity.type
_entity.pdbx_description
1 polymer ?
#
loop_
_entity_poly.entity_id
_entity_poly.type
_entity_poly.pdbx_seq_one_letter_code
_entity_poly.pdbx_strand_id
1 'polypeptide(L)'
;MTSEAERPPDRLGDIAERAEAVLVDFDGPICRLFGSRAAPRIAADLRHLIVGRGVVLPDEPRDGDDPLELYRATAVFAPELVGVVGAALAAAEVEAAASAETTIGAFDLVAACLATGRPLAIVSNNSAAAIGAYLGRRDRARYFAAVIGRGEHPDLLKPNPVPVEQALRALKVAPDAAVLVGDSITDIAAARAAGVACIGYANKPGKAERLAAAGADAIVTDMTNLAGVLARTRRPVSQLPWVDSGGGPLIVVPTTALGDWKGASDDDDDSWGDYDRACEVDGYVGVLDVGAAQALVLADEPASTTYLPDRRIFVRWLYAVSEAEVVRLVPRAVEIADWEDAGTWTTSGPAELFDSGYTGDGLEHTTHLTVDVAPGTYLIRTTFVQPDKRTALMLVHLVEQKQSA
;
A
#
# COMPACT_ATOMS: atom_id res chain seq x y z
N MET A 1 29.18 13.72 -38.29
CA MET A 1 28.30 12.64 -37.83
C MET A 1 28.92 12.05 -36.59
N THR A 2 28.57 12.57 -35.43
CA THR A 2 29.04 12.08 -34.14
C THR A 2 28.15 10.89 -33.76
N SER A 3 28.79 9.72 -33.68
CA SER A 3 28.18 8.48 -33.17
C SER A 3 27.60 8.76 -31.78
N GLU A 4 26.29 8.68 -31.64
CA GLU A 4 25.66 8.49 -30.33
C GLU A 4 26.15 7.14 -29.78
N ALA A 5 27.08 7.20 -28.84
CA ALA A 5 27.46 6.02 -28.08
C ALA A 5 26.19 5.55 -27.33
N GLU A 6 25.68 4.40 -27.72
CA GLU A 6 24.57 3.72 -27.01
C GLU A 6 24.90 3.68 -25.50
N ARG A 7 24.11 4.39 -24.72
CA ARG A 7 24.19 4.34 -23.25
C ARG A 7 23.91 2.88 -22.85
N PRO A 8 24.74 2.24 -21.99
CA PRO A 8 24.45 0.88 -21.54
C PRO A 8 23.03 0.83 -20.97
N PRO A 9 22.27 -0.25 -21.21
CA PRO A 9 20.89 -0.36 -20.79
C PRO A 9 20.78 -0.09 -19.28
N ASP A 10 19.91 0.83 -18.90
CA ASP A 10 19.59 1.11 -17.49
C ASP A 10 18.74 -0.02 -16.93
N ARG A 11 19.39 -1.14 -16.60
CA ARG A 11 18.74 -2.34 -16.08
C ARG A 11 17.85 -2.05 -14.84
N LEU A 12 18.27 -1.11 -13.99
CA LEU A 12 17.50 -0.73 -12.82
C LEU A 12 16.19 -0.03 -13.20
N GLY A 13 16.27 0.90 -14.18
CA GLY A 13 15.09 1.56 -14.75
C GLY A 13 14.12 0.57 -15.38
N ASP A 14 14.64 -0.35 -16.22
CA ASP A 14 13.84 -1.37 -16.90
C ASP A 14 13.12 -2.32 -15.92
N ILE A 15 13.80 -2.71 -14.84
CA ILE A 15 13.21 -3.55 -13.77
C ILE A 15 12.11 -2.76 -13.04
N ALA A 16 12.41 -1.52 -12.65
CA ALA A 16 11.48 -0.66 -11.93
C ALA A 16 10.23 -0.32 -12.76
N GLU A 17 10.37 -0.18 -14.09
CA GLU A 17 9.24 0.08 -14.99
C GLU A 17 8.28 -1.11 -15.09
N ARG A 18 8.80 -2.34 -15.13
CA ARG A 18 8.01 -3.56 -15.19
C ARG A 18 7.40 -3.97 -13.85
N ALA A 19 8.03 -3.57 -12.74
CA ALA A 19 7.60 -3.98 -11.42
C ALA A 19 6.22 -3.42 -11.06
N GLU A 20 5.24 -4.29 -10.91
CA GLU A 20 3.91 -3.98 -10.38
C GLU A 20 3.84 -4.14 -8.86
N ALA A 21 4.73 -4.92 -8.27
CA ALA A 21 4.86 -5.12 -6.83
C ALA A 21 6.32 -5.17 -6.40
N VAL A 22 6.58 -4.78 -5.14
CA VAL A 22 7.91 -4.82 -4.54
C VAL A 22 7.90 -5.76 -3.35
N LEU A 23 8.75 -6.78 -3.39
CA LEU A 23 9.09 -7.63 -2.28
C LEU A 23 10.38 -7.09 -1.66
N VAL A 24 10.49 -7.06 -0.35
CA VAL A 24 11.67 -6.50 0.31
C VAL A 24 12.10 -7.37 1.49
N ASP A 25 13.40 -7.67 1.60
CA ASP A 25 13.91 -8.29 2.80
C ASP A 25 13.89 -7.32 3.98
N PHE A 26 13.87 -7.85 5.19
CA PHE A 26 13.72 -7.06 6.40
C PHE A 26 15.07 -6.58 6.94
N ASP A 27 16.00 -7.53 7.24
CA ASP A 27 17.31 -7.18 7.77
C ASP A 27 18.26 -6.74 6.64
N GLY A 28 18.69 -5.52 6.68
CA GLY A 28 19.45 -4.86 5.64
C GLY A 28 18.61 -3.79 4.93
N PRO A 29 17.66 -4.14 4.05
CA PRO A 29 16.86 -3.16 3.31
C PRO A 29 15.91 -2.31 4.17
N ILE A 30 15.24 -2.86 5.17
CA ILE A 30 14.30 -2.12 6.03
C ILE A 30 14.98 -1.60 7.29
N CYS A 31 15.75 -2.44 7.96
CA CYS A 31 16.46 -2.07 9.18
C CYS A 31 17.75 -2.84 9.34
N ARG A 32 18.53 -2.51 10.35
CA ARG A 32 19.68 -3.26 10.82
C ARG A 32 19.29 -4.01 12.09
N LEU A 33 18.68 -5.19 11.92
CA LEU A 33 18.13 -5.95 13.04
C LEU A 33 19.23 -6.36 14.01
N PHE A 34 20.27 -6.98 13.48
CA PHE A 34 21.45 -7.31 14.27
C PHE A 34 22.56 -6.30 13.95
N GLY A 35 22.81 -5.36 14.86
CA GLY A 35 24.04 -4.60 14.81
C GLY A 35 25.24 -5.58 14.80
N SER A 36 26.41 -5.16 14.33
CA SER A 36 27.59 -6.00 14.09
C SER A 36 28.07 -6.85 15.29
N ARG A 37 27.53 -6.62 16.49
CA ARG A 37 27.87 -7.35 17.72
C ARG A 37 26.77 -8.28 18.25
N ALA A 38 25.56 -8.18 17.75
CA ALA A 38 24.41 -8.93 18.28
C ALA A 38 24.35 -10.37 17.73
N ALA A 39 24.56 -10.56 16.43
CA ALA A 39 24.46 -11.89 15.80
C ALA A 39 25.42 -12.94 16.40
N PRO A 40 26.72 -12.66 16.59
CA PRO A 40 27.62 -13.63 17.23
C PRO A 40 27.21 -14.01 18.66
N ARG A 41 26.69 -13.05 19.43
CA ARG A 41 26.21 -13.31 20.78
C ARG A 41 24.99 -14.23 20.77
N ILE A 42 24.01 -13.96 19.90
CA ILE A 42 22.82 -14.79 19.76
C ILE A 42 23.22 -16.20 19.33
N ALA A 43 24.13 -16.34 18.36
CA ALA A 43 24.66 -17.65 17.96
C ALA A 43 25.32 -18.38 19.13
N ALA A 44 26.08 -17.70 19.98
CA ALA A 44 26.66 -18.30 21.16
C ALA A 44 25.61 -18.75 22.18
N ASP A 45 24.60 -17.93 22.44
CA ASP A 45 23.50 -18.26 23.36
C ASP A 45 22.69 -19.49 22.85
N LEU A 46 22.45 -19.57 21.53
CA LEU A 46 21.81 -20.75 20.93
C LEU A 46 22.68 -22.01 21.05
N ARG A 47 24.00 -21.90 20.87
CA ARG A 47 24.92 -23.04 21.10
C ARG A 47 24.88 -23.53 22.55
N HIS A 48 24.90 -22.60 23.51
CA HIS A 48 24.78 -22.96 24.93
C HIS A 48 23.41 -23.66 25.20
N LEU A 49 22.35 -23.21 24.58
CA LEU A 49 21.04 -23.84 24.69
C LEU A 49 21.06 -25.28 24.17
N ILE A 50 21.67 -25.53 23.01
CA ILE A 50 21.76 -26.84 22.36
C ILE A 50 22.62 -27.81 23.22
N VAL A 51 23.81 -27.33 23.63
CA VAL A 51 24.73 -28.12 24.50
C VAL A 51 24.09 -28.41 25.86
N GLY A 52 23.37 -27.45 26.44
CA GLY A 52 22.64 -27.62 27.70
C GLY A 52 21.50 -28.65 27.61
N ARG A 53 21.09 -29.06 26.39
CA ARG A 53 20.14 -30.12 26.12
C ARG A 53 20.83 -31.49 25.86
N GLY A 54 22.15 -31.57 26.04
CA GLY A 54 22.92 -32.80 25.90
C GLY A 54 23.36 -33.14 24.48
N VAL A 55 23.17 -32.24 23.51
CA VAL A 55 23.57 -32.42 22.12
C VAL A 55 25.00 -31.96 21.92
N VAL A 56 25.83 -32.78 21.29
CA VAL A 56 27.19 -32.43 20.88
C VAL A 56 27.12 -31.70 19.54
N LEU A 57 27.63 -30.51 19.49
CA LEU A 57 27.69 -29.73 18.24
C LEU A 57 28.68 -30.33 17.26
N PRO A 58 28.35 -30.46 15.97
CA PRO A 58 29.30 -30.82 14.94
C PRO A 58 30.40 -29.77 14.82
N ASP A 59 31.53 -30.12 14.19
CA ASP A 59 32.67 -29.19 14.03
C ASP A 59 32.29 -27.95 13.18
N GLU A 60 31.38 -28.07 12.24
CA GLU A 60 30.72 -27.00 11.52
C GLU A 60 29.19 -27.06 11.76
N PRO A 61 28.52 -26.06 12.21
CA PRO A 61 28.90 -24.62 12.41
C PRO A 61 29.35 -24.27 13.86
N ARG A 62 30.27 -25.02 14.41
CA ARG A 62 30.67 -24.89 15.83
C ARG A 62 31.09 -23.47 16.20
N ASP A 63 31.80 -22.79 15.31
CA ASP A 63 32.33 -21.45 15.50
C ASP A 63 31.66 -20.38 14.63
N GLY A 64 30.58 -20.72 13.92
CA GLY A 64 29.85 -19.80 13.05
C GLY A 64 29.15 -18.70 13.84
N ASP A 65 29.24 -17.46 13.39
CA ASP A 65 28.66 -16.26 14.02
C ASP A 65 27.24 -15.96 13.55
N ASP A 66 26.69 -16.80 12.65
CA ASP A 66 25.34 -16.61 12.09
C ASP A 66 24.31 -17.48 12.82
N PRO A 67 23.37 -16.89 13.58
CA PRO A 67 22.35 -17.63 14.29
C PRO A 67 21.36 -18.34 13.37
N LEU A 68 21.15 -17.85 12.12
CA LEU A 68 20.28 -18.50 11.14
C LEU A 68 20.94 -19.75 10.55
N GLU A 69 22.24 -19.73 10.32
CA GLU A 69 22.97 -20.96 9.90
C GLU A 69 22.94 -22.02 10.98
N LEU A 70 23.14 -21.63 12.24
CA LEU A 70 23.02 -22.56 13.36
C LEU A 70 21.60 -23.15 13.46
N TYR A 71 20.57 -22.33 13.27
CA TYR A 71 19.18 -22.81 13.26
C TYR A 71 18.92 -23.81 12.12
N ARG A 72 19.43 -23.56 10.91
CA ARG A 72 19.35 -24.51 9.79
C ARG A 72 20.08 -25.80 10.09
N ALA A 73 21.29 -25.71 10.61
CA ALA A 73 22.09 -26.87 10.94
C ALA A 73 21.45 -27.73 12.04
N THR A 74 20.73 -27.10 12.98
CA THR A 74 19.99 -27.83 14.04
C THR A 74 18.99 -28.80 13.45
N ALA A 75 18.35 -28.49 12.33
CA ALA A 75 17.42 -29.40 11.66
C ALA A 75 18.10 -30.67 11.14
N VAL A 76 19.41 -30.65 10.93
CA VAL A 76 20.20 -31.81 10.44
C VAL A 76 20.71 -32.64 11.59
N PHE A 77 21.31 -32.02 12.61
CA PHE A 77 21.98 -32.78 13.69
C PHE A 77 21.14 -32.96 14.96
N ALA A 78 20.08 -32.17 15.18
CA ALA A 78 19.19 -32.27 16.33
C ALA A 78 17.76 -31.83 15.98
N PRO A 79 17.06 -32.52 15.06
CA PRO A 79 15.75 -32.09 14.56
C PRO A 79 14.70 -31.90 15.65
N GLU A 80 14.80 -32.66 16.77
CA GLU A 80 13.93 -32.50 17.94
C GLU A 80 14.11 -31.14 18.67
N LEU A 81 15.23 -30.44 18.49
CA LEU A 81 15.50 -29.14 19.07
C LEU A 81 15.11 -27.96 18.17
N VAL A 82 14.72 -28.17 16.91
CA VAL A 82 14.38 -27.11 15.95
C VAL A 82 13.37 -26.13 16.52
N GLY A 83 12.28 -26.62 17.11
CA GLY A 83 11.25 -25.76 17.71
C GLY A 83 11.78 -24.89 18.86
N VAL A 84 12.63 -25.48 19.72
CA VAL A 84 13.20 -24.79 20.88
C VAL A 84 14.21 -23.74 20.43
N VAL A 85 15.11 -24.08 19.50
CA VAL A 85 16.12 -23.16 18.96
C VAL A 85 15.44 -22.06 18.15
N GLY A 86 14.42 -22.40 17.34
CA GLY A 86 13.63 -21.44 16.58
C GLY A 86 12.90 -20.43 17.46
N ALA A 87 12.31 -20.86 18.59
CA ALA A 87 11.67 -20.00 19.56
C ALA A 87 12.67 -19.06 20.28
N ALA A 88 13.83 -19.60 20.66
CA ALA A 88 14.89 -18.80 21.30
C ALA A 88 15.45 -17.73 20.34
N LEU A 89 15.66 -18.11 19.07
CA LEU A 89 16.08 -17.18 18.04
C LEU A 89 15.02 -16.08 17.81
N ALA A 90 13.74 -16.44 17.72
CA ALA A 90 12.65 -15.48 17.54
C ALA A 90 12.55 -14.50 18.71
N ALA A 91 12.75 -14.97 19.95
CA ALA A 91 12.77 -14.10 21.12
C ALA A 91 13.94 -13.09 21.07
N ALA A 92 15.14 -13.53 20.69
CA ALA A 92 16.31 -12.67 20.52
C ALA A 92 16.11 -11.63 19.40
N GLU A 93 15.48 -12.03 18.28
CA GLU A 93 15.13 -11.13 17.19
C GLU A 93 14.11 -10.06 17.62
N VAL A 94 13.09 -10.44 18.42
CA VAL A 94 12.10 -9.48 18.97
C VAL A 94 12.79 -8.46 19.90
N GLU A 95 13.72 -8.90 20.74
CA GLU A 95 14.53 -8.03 21.59
C GLU A 95 15.37 -7.07 20.72
N ALA A 96 16.07 -7.59 19.71
CA ALA A 96 16.89 -6.79 18.80
C ALA A 96 16.03 -5.76 18.02
N ALA A 97 14.81 -6.11 17.63
CA ALA A 97 13.88 -5.25 16.91
C ALA A 97 13.51 -3.98 17.70
N ALA A 98 13.61 -4.03 19.04
CA ALA A 98 13.32 -2.89 19.91
C ALA A 98 14.28 -1.71 19.68
N SER A 99 15.54 -1.98 19.39
CA SER A 99 16.62 -0.99 19.19
C SER A 99 17.15 -0.95 17.76
N ALA A 100 16.61 -1.75 16.84
CA ALA A 100 17.06 -1.81 15.46
C ALA A 100 16.92 -0.45 14.76
N GLU A 101 18.01 0.00 14.13
CA GLU A 101 18.05 1.24 13.38
C GLU A 101 17.38 1.04 12.00
N THR A 102 16.59 2.03 11.59
CA THR A 102 16.02 2.04 10.25
C THR A 102 17.11 2.27 9.20
N THR A 103 17.08 1.52 8.11
CA THR A 103 17.97 1.76 6.97
C THR A 103 17.60 3.09 6.31
N ILE A 104 18.60 3.91 6.02
CA ILE A 104 18.41 5.20 5.36
C ILE A 104 17.75 4.94 3.99
N GLY A 105 16.69 5.68 3.68
CA GLY A 105 15.91 5.51 2.44
C GLY A 105 14.90 4.36 2.45
N ALA A 106 14.84 3.52 3.49
CA ALA A 106 13.88 2.41 3.56
C ALA A 106 12.43 2.88 3.47
N PHE A 107 12.06 3.92 4.21
CA PHE A 107 10.71 4.46 4.17
C PHE A 107 10.47 5.41 3.00
N ASP A 108 11.52 5.95 2.35
CA ASP A 108 11.40 6.62 1.05
C ASP A 108 10.99 5.62 -0.03
N LEU A 109 11.56 4.39 0.00
CA LEU A 109 11.12 3.28 -0.85
C LEU A 109 9.65 2.94 -0.63
N VAL A 110 9.22 2.82 0.64
CA VAL A 110 7.81 2.56 0.98
C VAL A 110 6.92 3.66 0.44
N ALA A 111 7.28 4.93 0.65
CA ALA A 111 6.52 6.08 0.15
C ALA A 111 6.43 6.09 -1.38
N ALA A 112 7.54 5.81 -2.09
CA ALA A 112 7.54 5.73 -3.55
C ALA A 112 6.63 4.60 -4.08
N CYS A 113 6.63 3.44 -3.43
CA CYS A 113 5.74 2.34 -3.79
C CYS A 113 4.27 2.69 -3.57
N LEU A 114 3.93 3.32 -2.44
CA LEU A 114 2.57 3.78 -2.15
C LEU A 114 2.11 4.82 -3.17
N ALA A 115 2.92 5.84 -3.44
CA ALA A 115 2.62 6.90 -4.41
C ALA A 115 2.43 6.39 -5.84
N THR A 116 3.03 5.24 -6.18
CA THR A 116 2.95 4.63 -7.52
C THR A 116 2.03 3.41 -7.57
N GLY A 117 1.26 3.15 -6.50
CA GLY A 117 0.30 2.06 -6.42
C GLY A 117 0.93 0.65 -6.46
N ARG A 118 2.21 0.51 -6.09
CA ARG A 118 2.90 -0.77 -6.01
C ARG A 118 2.70 -1.39 -4.63
N PRO A 119 1.96 -2.49 -4.47
CA PRO A 119 1.86 -3.18 -3.19
C PRO A 119 3.23 -3.69 -2.75
N LEU A 120 3.47 -3.64 -1.43
CA LEU A 120 4.69 -4.11 -0.80
C LEU A 120 4.44 -5.36 0.04
N ALA A 121 5.40 -6.29 0.00
CA ALA A 121 5.47 -7.37 0.97
C ALA A 121 6.88 -7.49 1.54
N ILE A 122 6.98 -7.84 2.83
CA ILE A 122 8.24 -8.25 3.45
C ILE A 122 8.40 -9.76 3.25
N VAL A 123 9.61 -10.19 2.83
CA VAL A 123 10.00 -11.58 2.65
C VAL A 123 11.33 -11.82 3.35
N SER A 124 11.30 -12.40 4.54
CA SER A 124 12.50 -12.46 5.39
C SER A 124 12.70 -13.82 6.06
N ASN A 125 13.96 -14.14 6.32
CA ASN A 125 14.35 -15.27 7.17
C ASN A 125 14.26 -14.94 8.68
N ASN A 126 13.95 -13.69 9.05
CA ASN A 126 13.64 -13.34 10.43
C ASN A 126 12.21 -13.73 10.80
N SER A 127 11.94 -13.87 12.09
CA SER A 127 10.62 -14.23 12.59
C SER A 127 9.57 -13.15 12.29
N ALA A 128 8.36 -13.58 11.94
CA ALA A 128 7.23 -12.64 11.75
C ALA A 128 6.97 -11.80 13.02
N ALA A 129 7.22 -12.36 14.20
CA ALA A 129 7.10 -11.65 15.48
C ALA A 129 8.07 -10.47 15.60
N ALA A 130 9.33 -10.65 15.20
CA ALA A 130 10.33 -9.57 15.22
C ALA A 130 9.98 -8.46 14.22
N ILE A 131 9.57 -8.84 13.01
CA ILE A 131 9.13 -7.90 11.98
C ILE A 131 7.92 -7.11 12.49
N GLY A 132 6.91 -7.80 13.05
CA GLY A 132 5.73 -7.17 13.65
C GLY A 132 6.05 -6.22 14.79
N ALA A 133 6.97 -6.60 15.68
CA ALA A 133 7.43 -5.77 16.80
C ALA A 133 8.13 -4.49 16.29
N TYR A 134 8.99 -4.59 15.27
CA TYR A 134 9.67 -3.45 14.66
C TYR A 134 8.68 -2.48 13.99
N LEU A 135 7.79 -3.00 13.17
CA LEU A 135 6.82 -2.20 12.41
C LEU A 135 5.75 -1.58 13.31
N GLY A 136 5.25 -2.34 14.30
CA GLY A 136 4.22 -1.88 15.24
C GLY A 136 4.68 -0.69 16.09
N ARG A 137 5.93 -0.70 16.57
CA ARG A 137 6.52 0.42 17.32
C ARG A 137 6.58 1.72 16.52
N ARG A 138 6.58 1.65 15.20
CA ARG A 138 6.71 2.77 14.27
C ARG A 138 5.41 3.10 13.54
N ASP A 139 4.33 2.39 13.86
CA ASP A 139 3.04 2.49 13.15
C ASP A 139 3.19 2.33 11.63
N ARG A 140 4.00 1.34 11.20
CA ARG A 140 4.34 1.13 9.79
C ARG A 140 3.81 -0.18 9.19
N ALA A 141 3.22 -1.06 10.02
CA ALA A 141 2.70 -2.35 9.56
C ALA A 141 1.65 -2.23 8.44
N ARG A 142 0.86 -1.17 8.50
CA ARG A 142 -0.21 -0.87 7.52
C ARG A 142 0.29 -0.67 6.09
N TYR A 143 1.54 -0.31 5.89
CA TYR A 143 2.11 -0.07 4.55
C TYR A 143 2.47 -1.34 3.79
N PHE A 144 2.50 -2.48 4.47
CA PHE A 144 2.85 -3.76 3.87
C PHE A 144 1.59 -4.64 3.70
N ALA A 145 1.30 -5.01 2.46
CA ALA A 145 0.15 -5.85 2.13
C ALA A 145 0.33 -7.28 2.65
N ALA A 146 1.58 -7.75 2.79
CA ALA A 146 1.90 -9.04 3.40
C ALA A 146 3.25 -8.97 4.14
N VAL A 147 3.39 -9.81 5.17
CA VAL A 147 4.65 -10.06 5.89
C VAL A 147 4.88 -11.56 5.92
N ILE A 148 5.87 -12.02 5.18
CA ILE A 148 6.30 -13.41 5.13
C ILE A 148 7.61 -13.50 5.91
N GLY A 149 7.52 -13.88 7.16
CA GLY A 149 8.67 -14.15 8.04
C GLY A 149 8.99 -15.63 8.10
N ARG A 150 10.05 -15.97 8.86
CA ARG A 150 10.44 -17.36 9.14
C ARG A 150 9.29 -18.15 9.73
N GLY A 151 8.98 -19.28 9.08
CA GLY A 151 8.09 -20.30 9.61
C GLY A 151 8.82 -21.30 10.52
N GLU A 152 8.15 -22.39 10.85
CA GLU A 152 8.67 -23.46 11.73
C GLU A 152 9.66 -24.41 11.03
N HIS A 153 9.72 -24.38 9.70
CA HIS A 153 10.53 -25.28 8.86
C HIS A 153 11.80 -24.57 8.35
N PRO A 154 12.99 -24.91 8.87
CA PRO A 154 14.25 -24.27 8.46
C PRO A 154 14.61 -24.48 6.99
N ASP A 155 14.16 -25.56 6.38
CA ASP A 155 14.36 -25.91 4.97
C ASP A 155 13.58 -24.99 4.00
N LEU A 156 12.55 -24.30 4.50
CA LEU A 156 11.77 -23.36 3.72
C LEU A 156 12.30 -21.92 3.77
N LEU A 157 13.41 -21.68 4.47
CA LEU A 157 14.08 -20.38 4.47
C LEU A 157 14.71 -20.06 3.11
N LYS A 158 14.79 -18.78 2.73
CA LYS A 158 15.62 -18.38 1.59
C LYS A 158 17.03 -18.97 1.74
N PRO A 159 17.59 -19.65 0.73
CA PRO A 159 17.31 -19.53 -0.70
C PRO A 159 16.14 -20.34 -1.25
N ASN A 160 15.34 -21.03 -0.43
CA ASN A 160 14.13 -21.69 -0.90
C ASN A 160 13.15 -20.63 -1.48
N PRO A 161 12.51 -20.87 -2.66
CA PRO A 161 11.59 -19.91 -3.27
C PRO A 161 10.26 -19.76 -2.53
N VAL A 162 9.88 -20.70 -1.69
CA VAL A 162 8.56 -20.74 -1.03
C VAL A 162 8.15 -19.41 -0.37
N PRO A 163 8.99 -18.70 0.39
CA PRO A 163 8.61 -17.40 0.97
C PRO A 163 8.31 -16.34 -0.10
N VAL A 164 9.05 -16.34 -1.21
CA VAL A 164 8.82 -15.41 -2.34
C VAL A 164 7.49 -15.77 -3.02
N GLU A 165 7.22 -17.04 -3.28
CA GLU A 165 5.97 -17.51 -3.87
C GLU A 165 4.75 -17.22 -2.97
N GLN A 166 4.91 -17.33 -1.65
CA GLN A 166 3.86 -16.94 -0.68
C GLN A 166 3.54 -15.44 -0.80
N ALA A 167 4.55 -14.59 -0.92
CA ALA A 167 4.37 -13.15 -1.10
C ALA A 167 3.67 -12.84 -2.43
N LEU A 168 4.08 -13.46 -3.54
CA LEU A 168 3.44 -13.31 -4.85
C LEU A 168 1.95 -13.69 -4.80
N ARG A 169 1.63 -14.81 -4.17
CA ARG A 169 0.23 -15.24 -3.97
C ARG A 169 -0.56 -14.24 -3.13
N ALA A 170 0.03 -13.74 -2.06
CA ALA A 170 -0.63 -12.76 -1.18
C ALA A 170 -0.90 -11.43 -1.90
N LEU A 171 0.02 -10.99 -2.76
CA LEU A 171 -0.13 -9.78 -3.57
C LEU A 171 -0.92 -10.00 -4.86
N LYS A 172 -1.17 -11.25 -5.26
CA LYS A 172 -1.82 -11.65 -6.52
C LYS A 172 -1.10 -11.09 -7.75
N VAL A 173 0.23 -11.16 -7.75
CA VAL A 173 1.10 -10.65 -8.81
C VAL A 173 1.88 -11.79 -9.44
N ALA A 174 2.07 -11.74 -10.76
CA ALA A 174 2.89 -12.70 -11.50
C ALA A 174 4.39 -12.49 -11.17
N PRO A 175 5.23 -13.54 -11.21
CA PRO A 175 6.65 -13.45 -10.87
C PRO A 175 7.41 -12.39 -11.68
N ASP A 176 7.16 -12.30 -12.98
CA ASP A 176 7.82 -11.36 -13.92
C ASP A 176 7.38 -9.90 -13.74
N ALA A 177 6.24 -9.67 -13.04
CA ALA A 177 5.74 -8.36 -12.65
C ALA A 177 6.14 -7.94 -11.23
N ALA A 178 6.95 -8.74 -10.52
CA ALA A 178 7.45 -8.43 -9.20
C ALA A 178 8.96 -8.22 -9.20
N VAL A 179 9.46 -7.51 -8.19
CA VAL A 179 10.89 -7.37 -7.91
C VAL A 179 11.17 -7.65 -6.43
N LEU A 180 12.23 -8.40 -6.13
CA LEU A 180 12.74 -8.58 -4.76
C LEU A 180 13.94 -7.65 -4.53
N VAL A 181 13.90 -6.89 -3.44
CA VAL A 181 15.02 -6.09 -2.95
C VAL A 181 15.62 -6.81 -1.74
N GLY A 182 16.85 -7.29 -1.87
CA GLY A 182 17.51 -8.04 -0.82
C GLY A 182 19.00 -7.73 -0.70
N ASP A 183 19.61 -8.06 0.41
CA ASP A 183 21.01 -7.74 0.67
C ASP A 183 21.91 -8.98 0.82
N SER A 184 21.36 -10.17 0.57
CA SER A 184 22.05 -11.46 0.70
C SER A 184 22.04 -12.30 -0.60
N ILE A 185 22.97 -13.24 -0.69
CA ILE A 185 23.00 -14.23 -1.79
C ILE A 185 21.74 -15.11 -1.75
N THR A 186 21.21 -15.36 -0.56
CA THR A 186 20.00 -16.19 -0.40
C THR A 186 18.77 -15.50 -0.94
N ASP A 187 18.69 -14.15 -0.93
CA ASP A 187 17.62 -13.38 -1.56
C ASP A 187 17.65 -13.56 -3.08
N ILE A 188 18.84 -13.40 -3.67
CA ILE A 188 19.04 -13.54 -5.12
C ILE A 188 18.68 -14.95 -5.58
N ALA A 189 19.12 -15.97 -4.84
CA ALA A 189 18.83 -17.36 -5.18
C ALA A 189 17.33 -17.69 -5.06
N ALA A 190 16.66 -17.21 -4.01
CA ALA A 190 15.23 -17.38 -3.82
C ALA A 190 14.40 -16.67 -4.89
N ALA A 191 14.74 -15.40 -5.21
CA ALA A 191 14.10 -14.63 -6.26
C ALA A 191 14.20 -15.33 -7.61
N ARG A 192 15.43 -15.75 -8.00
CA ARG A 192 15.68 -16.46 -9.25
C ARG A 192 14.89 -17.76 -9.34
N ALA A 193 14.86 -18.56 -8.25
CA ALA A 193 14.12 -19.81 -8.21
C ALA A 193 12.61 -19.60 -8.33
N ALA A 194 12.10 -18.45 -7.86
CA ALA A 194 10.70 -18.06 -8.01
C ALA A 194 10.39 -17.31 -9.33
N GLY A 195 11.38 -17.06 -10.20
CA GLY A 195 11.20 -16.32 -11.46
C GLY A 195 11.03 -14.81 -11.29
N VAL A 196 11.48 -14.25 -10.17
CA VAL A 196 11.38 -12.84 -9.79
C VAL A 196 12.73 -12.15 -10.02
N ALA A 197 12.71 -10.95 -10.61
CA ALA A 197 13.91 -10.11 -10.71
C ALA A 197 14.40 -9.68 -9.32
N CYS A 198 15.73 -9.62 -9.12
CA CYS A 198 16.32 -9.27 -7.83
C CYS A 198 17.24 -8.04 -7.94
N ILE A 199 16.94 -7.01 -7.14
CA ILE A 199 17.81 -5.86 -6.90
C ILE A 199 18.63 -6.11 -5.64
N GLY A 200 19.94 -6.23 -5.79
CA GLY A 200 20.87 -6.41 -4.68
C GLY A 200 21.16 -5.10 -3.96
N TYR A 201 20.91 -5.04 -2.66
CA TYR A 201 21.27 -3.88 -1.82
C TYR A 201 22.66 -4.07 -1.22
N ALA A 202 23.64 -3.37 -1.77
CA ALA A 202 25.04 -3.43 -1.33
C ALA A 202 25.33 -2.41 -0.24
N ASN A 203 24.93 -2.70 1.00
CA ASN A 203 25.04 -1.83 2.17
C ASN A 203 26.42 -1.83 2.85
N LYS A 204 27.41 -2.54 2.30
CA LYS A 204 28.77 -2.64 2.82
C LYS A 204 29.80 -2.71 1.67
N PRO A 205 31.03 -2.24 1.85
CA PRO A 205 32.11 -2.40 0.87
C PRO A 205 32.31 -3.86 0.43
N GLY A 206 32.58 -4.11 -0.84
CA GLY A 206 32.79 -5.44 -1.42
C GLY A 206 31.54 -6.30 -1.56
N LYS A 207 30.36 -5.79 -1.15
CA LYS A 207 29.11 -6.52 -1.26
C LYS A 207 28.51 -6.47 -2.67
N ALA A 208 28.73 -5.36 -3.38
CA ALA A 208 28.24 -5.17 -4.74
C ALA A 208 28.74 -6.26 -5.68
N GLU A 209 30.04 -6.53 -5.67
CA GLU A 209 30.70 -7.55 -6.49
C GLU A 209 30.16 -8.95 -6.15
N ARG A 210 29.97 -9.23 -4.86
CA ARG A 210 29.44 -10.53 -4.40
C ARG A 210 27.99 -10.77 -4.84
N LEU A 211 27.14 -9.74 -4.73
CA LEU A 211 25.75 -9.82 -5.16
C LEU A 211 25.64 -9.90 -6.68
N ALA A 212 26.47 -9.15 -7.41
CA ALA A 212 26.55 -9.24 -8.86
C ALA A 212 27.01 -10.64 -9.33
N ALA A 213 28.05 -11.21 -8.70
CA ALA A 213 28.51 -12.55 -8.98
C ALA A 213 27.47 -13.63 -8.67
N ALA A 214 26.62 -13.43 -7.65
CA ALA A 214 25.48 -14.27 -7.33
C ALA A 214 24.34 -14.14 -8.37
N GLY A 215 24.38 -13.12 -9.23
CA GLY A 215 23.46 -12.88 -10.33
C GLY A 215 22.28 -12.01 -9.97
N ALA A 216 22.47 -10.99 -9.13
CA ALA A 216 21.52 -9.90 -8.99
C ALA A 216 21.33 -9.20 -10.34
N ASP A 217 20.08 -8.87 -10.69
CA ASP A 217 19.74 -8.24 -11.96
C ASP A 217 20.15 -6.77 -12.01
N ALA A 218 20.13 -6.11 -10.86
CA ALA A 218 20.68 -4.76 -10.64
C ALA A 218 21.25 -4.65 -9.21
N ILE A 219 22.14 -3.67 -9.01
CA ILE A 219 22.73 -3.38 -7.69
C ILE A 219 22.45 -1.93 -7.33
N VAL A 220 22.05 -1.71 -6.07
CA VAL A 220 21.93 -0.39 -5.46
C VAL A 220 22.75 -0.33 -4.17
N THR A 221 23.32 0.82 -3.87
CA THR A 221 24.05 1.08 -2.62
C THR A 221 23.30 2.03 -1.71
N ASP A 222 22.23 2.63 -2.21
CA ASP A 222 21.41 3.61 -1.54
C ASP A 222 19.92 3.34 -1.84
N MET A 223 19.13 3.14 -0.77
CA MET A 223 17.69 2.90 -0.89
C MET A 223 16.92 4.14 -1.32
N THR A 224 17.43 5.36 -1.03
CA THR A 224 16.84 6.61 -1.52
C THR A 224 16.92 6.71 -3.05
N ASN A 225 18.05 6.26 -3.62
CA ASN A 225 18.18 6.21 -5.08
C ASN A 225 17.15 5.25 -5.70
N LEU A 226 17.00 4.05 -5.14
CA LEU A 226 16.00 3.08 -5.59
C LEU A 226 14.58 3.65 -5.49
N ALA A 227 14.25 4.31 -4.38
CA ALA A 227 12.98 5.01 -4.20
C ALA A 227 12.75 6.05 -5.32
N GLY A 228 13.75 6.85 -5.63
CA GLY A 228 13.70 7.84 -6.72
C GLY A 228 13.50 7.21 -8.11
N VAL A 229 14.09 6.06 -8.39
CA VAL A 229 13.88 5.32 -9.64
C VAL A 229 12.44 4.80 -9.72
N LEU A 230 11.94 4.14 -8.66
CA LEU A 230 10.57 3.63 -8.62
C LEU A 230 9.52 4.74 -8.72
N ALA A 231 9.77 5.90 -8.12
CA ALA A 231 8.87 7.05 -8.22
C ALA A 231 8.74 7.59 -9.65
N ARG A 232 9.80 7.51 -10.47
CA ARG A 232 9.84 8.04 -11.85
C ARG A 232 9.37 7.05 -12.91
N THR A 233 9.51 5.75 -12.68
CA THR A 233 9.29 4.70 -13.70
C THR A 233 7.84 4.25 -13.86
N ARG A 234 6.97 4.60 -12.94
CA ARG A 234 5.55 4.40 -13.12
C ARG A 234 4.88 5.76 -13.03
N ARG A 235 3.97 6.07 -13.98
CA ARG A 235 3.14 7.26 -13.81
C ARG A 235 2.49 7.16 -12.43
N PRO A 236 2.52 8.22 -11.62
CA PRO A 236 1.68 8.29 -10.44
C PRO A 236 0.31 7.77 -10.85
N VAL A 237 -0.26 6.88 -10.08
CA VAL A 237 -1.69 6.58 -10.25
C VAL A 237 -2.33 7.95 -10.38
N SER A 238 -2.99 8.21 -11.50
CA SER A 238 -3.55 9.51 -11.84
C SER A 238 -4.17 10.06 -10.57
N GLN A 239 -3.58 11.14 -10.02
CA GLN A 239 -4.17 11.79 -8.88
C GLN A 239 -5.55 12.21 -9.34
N LEU A 240 -6.56 11.50 -8.87
CA LEU A 240 -7.92 11.91 -9.11
C LEU A 240 -8.12 13.24 -8.37
N PRO A 241 -8.83 14.18 -8.96
CA PRO A 241 -9.20 15.37 -8.21
C PRO A 241 -10.13 14.96 -7.07
N TRP A 242 -9.77 15.28 -5.85
CA TRP A 242 -10.57 15.01 -4.65
C TRP A 242 -11.14 16.31 -4.12
N VAL A 243 -12.36 16.25 -3.65
CA VAL A 243 -13.01 17.30 -2.88
C VAL A 243 -13.10 16.84 -1.44
N ASP A 244 -12.49 17.62 -0.54
CA ASP A 244 -12.52 17.36 0.89
C ASP A 244 -13.71 18.08 1.53
N SER A 245 -14.33 17.46 2.53
CA SER A 245 -15.35 18.08 3.34
C SER A 245 -14.72 18.80 4.54
N GLY A 246 -15.15 20.01 4.82
CA GLY A 246 -14.81 20.77 6.01
C GLY A 246 -15.50 20.28 7.29
N GLY A 247 -16.32 19.23 7.21
CA GLY A 247 -17.04 18.64 8.33
C GLY A 247 -18.54 18.46 8.11
N GLY A 248 -19.06 18.93 6.95
CA GLY A 248 -20.45 18.76 6.53
C GLY A 248 -20.60 17.89 5.28
N PRO A 249 -21.81 17.81 4.73
CA PRO A 249 -22.05 17.10 3.49
C PRO A 249 -21.38 17.78 2.28
N LEU A 250 -21.05 16.99 1.27
CA LEU A 250 -20.71 17.52 -0.05
C LEU A 250 -21.98 17.62 -0.90
N ILE A 251 -21.97 18.54 -1.87
CA ILE A 251 -23.12 18.77 -2.75
C ILE A 251 -22.70 18.77 -4.22
N VAL A 252 -23.57 18.27 -5.09
CA VAL A 252 -23.42 18.30 -6.54
C VAL A 252 -24.52 19.19 -7.11
N VAL A 253 -24.17 20.37 -7.57
CA VAL A 253 -25.14 21.38 -8.08
C VAL A 253 -24.95 21.51 -9.58
N PRO A 254 -26.04 21.40 -10.40
CA PRO A 254 -25.94 21.68 -11.82
C PRO A 254 -25.35 23.06 -12.09
N THR A 255 -24.47 23.17 -13.09
CA THR A 255 -23.78 24.44 -13.41
C THR A 255 -24.75 25.60 -13.68
N THR A 256 -25.98 25.28 -14.15
CA THR A 256 -27.04 26.25 -14.40
C THR A 256 -27.70 26.81 -13.14
N ALA A 257 -27.49 26.18 -11.97
CA ALA A 257 -28.10 26.54 -10.70
C ALA A 257 -27.08 26.90 -9.61
N LEU A 258 -25.79 27.03 -9.94
CA LEU A 258 -24.74 27.34 -8.97
C LEU A 258 -25.02 28.63 -8.21
N GLY A 259 -25.45 29.69 -8.91
CA GLY A 259 -25.78 31.00 -8.28
C GLY A 259 -26.97 30.95 -7.34
N ASP A 260 -27.78 29.89 -7.37
CA ASP A 260 -28.94 29.70 -6.47
C ASP A 260 -28.55 29.01 -5.15
N TRP A 261 -27.36 28.38 -5.05
CA TRP A 261 -26.84 27.77 -3.82
C TRP A 261 -26.07 28.79 -2.99
N LYS A 262 -26.52 29.10 -1.77
CA LYS A 262 -25.96 30.15 -0.92
C LYS A 262 -25.03 29.65 0.19
N GLY A 263 -24.89 28.32 0.34
CA GLY A 263 -24.02 27.74 1.37
C GLY A 263 -24.46 28.04 2.80
N ALA A 264 -23.47 28.13 3.70
CA ALA A 264 -23.72 28.55 5.08
C ALA A 264 -24.03 30.05 5.12
N SER A 265 -25.06 30.47 5.87
CA SER A 265 -25.37 31.88 6.01
C SER A 265 -24.41 32.55 7.01
N ASP A 266 -23.87 33.71 6.65
CA ASP A 266 -23.08 34.54 7.56
C ASP A 266 -23.95 35.45 8.47
N ASP A 267 -25.27 35.38 8.32
CA ASP A 267 -26.16 36.22 9.08
C ASP A 267 -26.45 35.64 10.48
N ASP A 268 -26.28 36.49 11.50
CA ASP A 268 -26.67 36.21 12.91
C ASP A 268 -28.19 35.96 13.11
N ASP A 269 -28.94 35.80 12.02
CA ASP A 269 -30.37 35.52 12.04
C ASP A 269 -30.56 33.98 12.01
N ASP A 270 -31.36 33.45 12.94
CA ASP A 270 -31.75 32.02 13.08
C ASP A 270 -32.48 31.48 11.83
N SER A 271 -32.22 32.03 10.65
CA SER A 271 -32.81 31.54 9.38
C SER A 271 -32.01 30.37 8.82
N TRP A 272 -32.69 29.28 8.60
CA TRP A 272 -32.18 28.05 7.96
C TRP A 272 -31.62 28.38 6.58
N GLY A 273 -30.32 28.15 6.41
CA GLY A 273 -29.61 28.33 5.15
C GLY A 273 -29.64 27.06 4.27
N ASP A 274 -29.06 27.17 3.12
CA ASP A 274 -28.93 26.04 2.19
C ASP A 274 -28.04 24.93 2.78
N TYR A 275 -27.00 25.30 3.52
CA TYR A 275 -26.13 24.36 4.23
C TYR A 275 -26.90 23.52 5.26
N ASP A 276 -27.79 24.17 6.05
CA ASP A 276 -28.59 23.47 7.05
C ASP A 276 -29.52 22.43 6.41
N ARG A 277 -30.12 22.78 5.25
CA ARG A 277 -30.93 21.86 4.46
C ARG A 277 -30.12 20.64 4.00
N ALA A 278 -28.84 20.84 3.62
CA ALA A 278 -27.96 19.75 3.23
C ALA A 278 -27.61 18.86 4.44
N CYS A 279 -27.42 19.45 5.63
CA CYS A 279 -27.12 18.73 6.86
C CYS A 279 -28.32 17.88 7.37
N GLU A 280 -29.55 18.23 6.99
CA GLU A 280 -30.75 17.45 7.38
C GLU A 280 -31.02 16.23 6.49
N VAL A 281 -30.25 16.02 5.44
CA VAL A 281 -30.41 14.85 4.60
C VAL A 281 -30.05 13.58 5.38
N ASP A 282 -31.06 12.73 5.61
CA ASP A 282 -30.89 11.44 6.26
C ASP A 282 -30.28 10.41 5.29
N GLY A 283 -29.36 9.58 5.79
CA GLY A 283 -28.71 8.50 5.04
C GLY A 283 -27.53 8.97 4.20
N TYR A 284 -27.16 8.20 3.18
CA TYR A 284 -25.93 8.41 2.43
C TYR A 284 -26.05 9.49 1.35
N VAL A 285 -27.23 9.68 0.81
CA VAL A 285 -27.50 10.66 -0.25
C VAL A 285 -28.92 11.20 -0.14
N GLY A 286 -29.13 12.41 -0.66
CA GLY A 286 -30.46 13.00 -0.84
C GLY A 286 -30.48 13.98 -1.99
N VAL A 287 -31.67 14.44 -2.33
CA VAL A 287 -31.89 15.42 -3.42
C VAL A 287 -32.62 16.63 -2.83
N LEU A 288 -32.10 17.82 -3.14
CA LEU A 288 -32.68 19.10 -2.72
C LEU A 288 -33.02 19.94 -3.94
N ASP A 289 -34.10 20.70 -3.85
CA ASP A 289 -34.41 21.72 -4.87
C ASP A 289 -33.50 22.94 -4.68
N VAL A 290 -32.86 23.40 -5.76
CA VAL A 290 -31.98 24.58 -5.83
C VAL A 290 -32.43 25.42 -7.01
N GLY A 291 -33.10 26.53 -6.73
CA GLY A 291 -33.76 27.31 -7.78
C GLY A 291 -34.77 26.47 -8.54
N ALA A 292 -34.62 26.38 -9.86
CA ALA A 292 -35.45 25.52 -10.74
C ALA A 292 -34.85 24.13 -10.99
N ALA A 293 -33.72 23.80 -10.37
CA ALA A 293 -32.97 22.55 -10.57
C ALA A 293 -32.94 21.71 -9.29
N GLN A 294 -32.36 20.54 -9.40
CA GLN A 294 -32.11 19.63 -8.27
C GLN A 294 -30.62 19.48 -8.03
N ALA A 295 -30.19 19.58 -6.77
CA ALA A 295 -28.85 19.22 -6.33
C ALA A 295 -28.86 17.85 -5.68
N LEU A 296 -27.75 17.10 -5.84
CA LEU A 296 -27.51 15.84 -5.17
C LEU A 296 -26.62 16.08 -3.95
N VAL A 297 -27.07 15.74 -2.76
CA VAL A 297 -26.31 15.82 -1.52
C VAL A 297 -25.64 14.48 -1.25
N LEU A 298 -24.35 14.50 -1.00
CA LEU A 298 -23.58 13.36 -0.52
C LEU A 298 -23.42 13.51 1.00
N ALA A 299 -24.40 13.00 1.71
CA ALA A 299 -24.55 13.10 3.16
C ALA A 299 -23.71 12.04 3.90
N ASP A 300 -24.04 11.73 5.16
CA ASP A 300 -23.34 10.83 6.06
C ASP A 300 -21.98 11.40 6.52
N GLU A 301 -21.01 10.55 6.84
CA GLU A 301 -19.69 10.92 7.36
C GLU A 301 -18.93 11.84 6.38
N PRO A 302 -18.26 12.89 6.88
CA PRO A 302 -17.36 13.70 6.06
C PRO A 302 -16.27 12.82 5.43
N ALA A 303 -16.18 12.82 4.10
CA ALA A 303 -15.23 11.98 3.37
C ALA A 303 -14.72 12.66 2.11
N SER A 304 -13.41 12.58 1.88
CA SER A 304 -12.82 12.97 0.59
C SER A 304 -13.51 12.22 -0.53
N THR A 305 -14.01 12.93 -1.54
CA THR A 305 -14.83 12.37 -2.60
C THR A 305 -14.26 12.73 -3.97
N THR A 306 -14.22 11.76 -4.87
CA THR A 306 -13.91 11.96 -6.29
C THR A 306 -15.03 11.40 -7.18
N TYR A 307 -15.03 11.80 -8.44
CA TYR A 307 -15.96 11.31 -9.45
C TYR A 307 -15.23 10.59 -10.58
N LEU A 308 -15.72 9.41 -10.95
CA LEU A 308 -15.20 8.60 -12.04
C LEU A 308 -16.17 8.68 -13.23
N PRO A 309 -15.94 9.55 -14.22
CA PRO A 309 -16.88 9.83 -15.30
C PRO A 309 -17.18 8.59 -16.17
N ASP A 310 -16.18 7.76 -16.47
CA ASP A 310 -16.36 6.53 -17.26
C ASP A 310 -17.33 5.52 -16.62
N ARG A 311 -17.51 5.61 -15.30
CA ARG A 311 -18.36 4.71 -14.50
C ARG A 311 -19.59 5.43 -13.95
N ARG A 312 -19.63 6.74 -14.00
CA ARG A 312 -20.61 7.59 -13.32
C ARG A 312 -20.77 7.27 -11.83
N ILE A 313 -19.62 7.10 -11.14
CA ILE A 313 -19.55 6.73 -9.73
C ILE A 313 -18.81 7.80 -8.96
N PHE A 314 -19.42 8.31 -7.88
CA PHE A 314 -18.68 8.99 -6.83
C PHE A 314 -18.06 7.96 -5.91
N VAL A 315 -16.77 8.13 -5.60
CA VAL A 315 -16.01 7.31 -4.66
C VAL A 315 -15.71 8.16 -3.45
N ARG A 316 -16.30 7.82 -2.30
CA ARG A 316 -16.07 8.47 -1.03
C ARG A 316 -15.09 7.62 -0.23
N TRP A 317 -13.96 8.21 0.10
CA TRP A 317 -12.88 7.54 0.80
C TRP A 317 -13.08 7.61 2.31
N LEU A 318 -13.64 6.56 2.90
CA LEU A 318 -13.84 6.47 4.35
C LEU A 318 -12.57 6.02 5.05
N TYR A 319 -11.90 5.00 4.52
CA TYR A 319 -10.65 4.48 5.06
C TYR A 319 -9.84 3.77 3.97
N ALA A 320 -8.59 4.13 3.82
CA ALA A 320 -7.57 3.40 3.04
C ALA A 320 -6.18 3.94 3.38
N VAL A 321 -5.13 3.19 3.04
CA VAL A 321 -3.74 3.57 3.34
C VAL A 321 -3.26 4.69 2.41
N SER A 322 -3.77 4.74 1.18
CA SER A 322 -3.40 5.74 0.18
C SER A 322 -4.47 5.85 -0.91
N GLU A 323 -4.48 6.98 -1.61
CA GLU A 323 -5.30 7.20 -2.81
C GLU A 323 -5.09 6.11 -3.86
N ALA A 324 -3.85 5.73 -4.11
CA ALA A 324 -3.50 4.69 -5.05
C ALA A 324 -4.17 3.35 -4.72
N GLU A 325 -4.34 3.03 -3.43
CA GLU A 325 -5.05 1.83 -2.98
C GLU A 325 -6.55 1.94 -3.24
N VAL A 326 -7.15 3.10 -2.99
CA VAL A 326 -8.55 3.38 -3.33
C VAL A 326 -8.79 3.14 -4.80
N VAL A 327 -8.04 3.83 -5.66
CA VAL A 327 -8.19 3.74 -7.13
C VAL A 327 -8.02 2.30 -7.65
N ARG A 328 -7.03 1.59 -7.14
CA ARG A 328 -6.78 0.18 -7.48
C ARG A 328 -7.93 -0.74 -7.10
N LEU A 329 -8.60 -0.47 -5.98
CA LEU A 329 -9.65 -1.33 -5.44
C LEU A 329 -11.06 -0.99 -5.94
N VAL A 330 -11.27 0.17 -6.56
CA VAL A 330 -12.58 0.55 -7.12
C VAL A 330 -13.19 -0.53 -8.05
N PRO A 331 -12.47 -1.14 -9.01
CA PRO A 331 -13.05 -2.18 -9.85
C PRO A 331 -13.62 -3.35 -9.05
N ARG A 332 -12.86 -3.81 -8.03
CA ARG A 332 -13.29 -4.87 -7.12
C ARG A 332 -14.46 -4.43 -6.23
N ALA A 333 -14.40 -3.21 -5.73
CA ALA A 333 -15.46 -2.63 -4.92
C ALA A 333 -16.79 -2.62 -5.66
N VAL A 334 -16.79 -2.22 -6.94
CA VAL A 334 -17.96 -2.22 -7.81
C VAL A 334 -18.46 -3.64 -8.10
N GLU A 335 -17.55 -4.61 -8.26
CA GLU A 335 -17.90 -6.02 -8.53
C GLU A 335 -18.61 -6.69 -7.35
N ILE A 336 -18.18 -6.40 -6.11
CA ILE A 336 -18.73 -7.02 -4.89
C ILE A 336 -19.83 -6.17 -4.23
N ALA A 337 -20.18 -5.03 -4.84
CA ALA A 337 -21.12 -4.07 -4.29
C ALA A 337 -22.55 -4.66 -4.23
N ASP A 338 -23.16 -4.53 -3.06
CA ASP A 338 -24.58 -4.74 -2.87
C ASP A 338 -25.28 -3.38 -2.95
N TRP A 339 -25.84 -3.10 -4.13
CA TRP A 339 -26.38 -1.79 -4.46
C TRP A 339 -27.82 -1.61 -3.96
N GLU A 340 -28.04 -0.54 -3.21
CA GLU A 340 -29.36 -0.10 -2.76
C GLU A 340 -29.82 1.12 -3.56
N ASP A 341 -31.07 1.15 -3.95
CA ASP A 341 -31.66 2.30 -4.64
C ASP A 341 -31.97 3.41 -3.64
N ALA A 342 -31.47 4.62 -3.91
CA ALA A 342 -31.54 5.78 -3.01
C ALA A 342 -32.32 6.98 -3.62
N GLY A 343 -33.21 6.72 -4.57
CA GLY A 343 -34.01 7.73 -5.23
C GLY A 343 -33.55 8.10 -6.64
N THR A 344 -34.01 9.24 -7.12
CA THR A 344 -33.68 9.74 -8.46
C THR A 344 -33.23 11.20 -8.41
N TRP A 345 -32.27 11.54 -9.26
CA TRP A 345 -31.76 12.90 -9.44
C TRP A 345 -31.92 13.31 -10.90
N THR A 346 -32.50 14.51 -11.13
CA THR A 346 -32.65 15.07 -12.46
C THR A 346 -31.71 16.27 -12.61
N THR A 347 -30.89 16.25 -13.67
CA THR A 347 -29.95 17.34 -13.97
C THR A 347 -30.10 17.86 -15.38
N SER A 348 -29.83 19.15 -15.54
CA SER A 348 -29.79 19.84 -16.84
C SER A 348 -28.49 19.61 -17.62
N GLY A 349 -27.52 18.89 -17.05
CA GLY A 349 -26.21 18.61 -17.65
C GLY A 349 -25.10 18.62 -16.61
N PRO A 350 -23.89 19.09 -16.97
CA PRO A 350 -22.74 19.11 -16.07
C PRO A 350 -23.04 19.83 -14.75
N ALA A 351 -22.43 19.35 -13.69
CA ALA A 351 -22.61 19.84 -12.33
C ALA A 351 -21.26 20.02 -11.65
N GLU A 352 -21.21 20.75 -10.52
CA GLU A 352 -20.02 20.91 -9.69
C GLU A 352 -20.23 20.21 -8.35
N LEU A 353 -19.25 19.40 -7.95
CA LEU A 353 -19.13 18.80 -6.62
C LEU A 353 -18.25 19.67 -5.74
N PHE A 354 -18.76 20.10 -4.58
CA PHE A 354 -18.04 20.95 -3.61
C PHE A 354 -18.60 20.76 -2.19
N ASP A 355 -17.93 21.34 -1.20
CA ASP A 355 -18.43 21.36 0.19
C ASP A 355 -19.65 22.28 0.29
N SER A 356 -20.76 21.78 0.80
CA SER A 356 -22.05 22.47 0.84
C SER A 356 -22.04 23.75 1.68
N GLY A 357 -21.04 23.95 2.53
CA GLY A 357 -20.86 25.19 3.27
C GLY A 357 -20.45 26.40 2.41
N TYR A 358 -19.91 26.16 1.21
CA TYR A 358 -19.53 27.26 0.29
C TYR A 358 -20.70 27.66 -0.62
N THR A 359 -20.64 28.90 -1.09
CA THR A 359 -21.60 29.40 -2.09
C THR A 359 -21.24 28.89 -3.48
N GLY A 360 -22.22 28.63 -4.32
CA GLY A 360 -21.99 28.22 -5.70
C GLY A 360 -21.28 29.29 -6.56
N ASP A 361 -21.36 30.56 -6.20
CA ASP A 361 -20.67 31.68 -6.86
C ASP A 361 -19.19 31.80 -6.43
N GLY A 362 -18.78 31.14 -5.35
CA GLY A 362 -17.46 31.28 -4.72
C GLY A 362 -16.49 30.12 -5.01
N LEU A 363 -16.78 29.24 -5.97
CA LEU A 363 -16.03 28.00 -6.19
C LEU A 363 -14.57 28.21 -6.61
N GLU A 364 -14.21 29.36 -7.18
CA GLU A 364 -12.83 29.69 -7.56
C GLU A 364 -11.85 29.75 -6.36
N HIS A 365 -12.37 29.84 -5.14
CA HIS A 365 -11.60 29.92 -3.90
C HIS A 365 -11.64 28.63 -3.07
N THR A 366 -12.29 27.57 -3.55
CA THR A 366 -12.44 26.30 -2.85
C THR A 366 -12.13 25.10 -3.77
N THR A 367 -11.87 23.96 -3.15
CA THR A 367 -11.70 22.71 -3.89
C THR A 367 -13.06 22.26 -4.43
N HIS A 368 -13.18 22.14 -5.73
CA HIS A 368 -14.37 21.65 -6.41
C HIS A 368 -14.01 20.73 -7.58
N LEU A 369 -14.98 19.99 -8.10
CA LEU A 369 -14.79 19.02 -9.18
C LEU A 369 -15.97 19.06 -10.14
N THR A 370 -15.71 19.22 -11.42
CA THR A 370 -16.73 19.11 -12.45
C THR A 370 -17.19 17.67 -12.61
N VAL A 371 -18.49 17.46 -12.50
CA VAL A 371 -19.19 16.19 -12.70
C VAL A 371 -19.77 16.21 -14.11
N ASP A 372 -19.07 15.54 -15.03
CA ASP A 372 -19.51 15.47 -16.43
C ASP A 372 -20.62 14.43 -16.57
N VAL A 373 -21.86 14.90 -16.64
CA VAL A 373 -23.07 14.08 -16.84
C VAL A 373 -23.95 14.71 -17.92
N ALA A 374 -24.62 13.90 -18.71
CA ALA A 374 -25.59 14.36 -19.69
C ALA A 374 -26.88 14.86 -19.00
N PRO A 375 -27.64 15.77 -19.63
CA PRO A 375 -28.97 16.11 -19.15
C PRO A 375 -29.87 14.88 -19.09
N GLY A 376 -30.58 14.69 -17.98
CA GLY A 376 -31.43 13.51 -17.80
C GLY A 376 -31.78 13.21 -16.36
N THR A 377 -32.51 12.11 -16.18
CA THR A 377 -32.86 11.56 -14.86
C THR A 377 -32.04 10.32 -14.60
N TYR A 378 -31.42 10.29 -13.44
CA TYR A 378 -30.56 9.21 -12.98
C TYR A 378 -31.14 8.54 -11.75
N LEU A 379 -31.21 7.20 -11.74
CA LEU A 379 -31.41 6.42 -10.54
C LEU A 379 -30.12 6.49 -9.73
N ILE A 380 -30.22 6.90 -8.47
CA ILE A 380 -29.11 6.93 -7.53
C ILE A 380 -29.04 5.58 -6.84
N ARG A 381 -27.88 4.95 -6.87
CA ARG A 381 -27.62 3.72 -6.12
C ARG A 381 -26.44 3.91 -5.20
N THR A 382 -26.56 3.42 -3.99
CA THR A 382 -25.50 3.54 -2.97
C THR A 382 -25.07 2.19 -2.46
N THR A 383 -23.84 2.11 -1.98
CA THR A 383 -23.33 0.94 -1.28
C THR A 383 -22.15 1.31 -0.40
N PHE A 384 -22.14 0.78 0.83
CA PHE A 384 -20.93 0.71 1.63
C PHE A 384 -20.20 -0.59 1.29
N VAL A 385 -18.90 -0.51 1.00
CA VAL A 385 -18.13 -1.67 0.56
C VAL A 385 -16.75 -1.70 1.20
N GLN A 386 -16.34 -2.89 1.63
CA GLN A 386 -15.00 -3.18 2.10
C GLN A 386 -14.35 -4.19 1.14
N PRO A 387 -13.64 -3.72 0.09
CA PRO A 387 -13.01 -4.61 -0.89
C PRO A 387 -11.88 -5.44 -0.28
N ASP A 388 -11.33 -5.01 0.85
CA ASP A 388 -10.43 -5.76 1.72
C ASP A 388 -10.52 -5.26 3.18
N LYS A 389 -9.71 -5.87 4.09
CA LYS A 389 -9.72 -5.52 5.53
C LYS A 389 -9.18 -4.12 5.86
N ARG A 390 -8.60 -3.42 4.88
CA ARG A 390 -7.84 -2.19 5.06
C ARG A 390 -8.42 -1.02 4.28
N THR A 391 -9.51 -1.24 3.56
CA THR A 391 -10.15 -0.23 2.71
C THR A 391 -11.65 -0.29 2.90
N ALA A 392 -12.24 0.86 3.18
CA ALA A 392 -13.68 1.06 3.24
C ALA A 392 -14.06 2.26 2.37
N LEU A 393 -15.02 2.06 1.50
CA LEU A 393 -15.51 3.05 0.55
C LEU A 393 -17.04 3.14 0.64
N MET A 394 -17.56 4.33 0.44
CA MET A 394 -18.95 4.55 0.05
C MET A 394 -18.98 4.86 -1.43
N LEU A 395 -19.77 4.15 -2.18
CA LEU A 395 -19.95 4.38 -3.62
C LEU A 395 -21.36 4.91 -3.89
N VAL A 396 -21.45 5.95 -4.75
CA VAL A 396 -22.71 6.49 -5.23
C VAL A 396 -22.70 6.43 -6.76
N HIS A 397 -23.58 5.62 -7.34
CA HIS A 397 -23.63 5.34 -8.76
C HIS A 397 -24.86 6.02 -9.41
N LEU A 398 -24.62 6.77 -10.46
CA LEU A 398 -25.66 7.41 -11.27
C LEU A 398 -26.01 6.51 -12.48
N VAL A 399 -27.15 5.86 -12.43
CA VAL A 399 -27.63 4.99 -13.50
C VAL A 399 -28.66 5.74 -14.34
N GLU A 400 -28.31 6.04 -15.58
CA GLU A 400 -29.18 6.78 -16.50
C GLU A 400 -30.52 6.04 -16.74
N GLN A 401 -31.63 6.70 -16.49
CA GLN A 401 -32.95 6.19 -16.83
C GLN A 401 -33.28 6.56 -18.25
N LYS A 402 -33.38 5.56 -19.13
CA LYS A 402 -33.89 5.80 -20.48
C LYS A 402 -35.34 6.24 -20.38
N GLN A 403 -35.66 7.43 -20.91
CA GLN A 403 -37.03 7.82 -21.08
C GLN A 403 -37.69 6.76 -21.98
N SER A 404 -38.73 6.08 -21.46
CA SER A 404 -39.61 5.27 -22.28
C SER A 404 -40.27 6.20 -23.28
N ALA A 405 -40.02 5.96 -24.58
CA ALA A 405 -40.56 6.72 -25.68
C ALA A 405 -42.08 6.53 -25.79
#